data_f0d8d7f3f5fe66f53c611f0012aba582
#
_entry.id   f0d8d7f3f5fe66f53c611f0012aba582
#
_cell.length_a   1.000
_cell.length_b   1.000
_cell.length_c   1.000
_cell.angle_alpha   90.00
_cell.angle_beta   90.00
_cell.angle_gamma   90.00
#
_symmetry.space_group_name_H-M   'P 1'
#
loop_
_entity.id
_entity.type
_entity.pdbx_description
1 polymer ?
#
loop_
_entity_poly.entity_id
_entity_poly.type
_entity_poly.pdbx_seq_one_letter_code
_entity_poly.pdbx_strand_id
1 'polypeptide(L)'
;MPDKYATSAKSALMVMMLANREVPNTELKETYKITLLPKDRDVLNRDKLLETLKEGRRFIHRITDRGIDWCMTHLVESELPPRVGPQARVNQELLRRMVPFLRDRGLLAEAIRSRGLEELIRQVYLELGDGYQDWVRLAKIRPRLDGADREEVDETLLKMVKSGTTHLVPDSNRKVLTEADHAAAIRIGGEDKHLMAIEES
;
A
#
# COMPACT_ATOMS: atom_id res chain seq x y z
N MET A 1 19.54 -14.03 -18.15
CA MET A 1 18.66 -15.22 -18.16
C MET A 1 17.38 -14.87 -18.89
N PRO A 2 16.79 -15.74 -19.73
CA PRO A 2 15.52 -15.44 -20.35
C PRO A 2 14.47 -15.19 -19.25
N ASP A 3 13.62 -14.21 -19.51
CA ASP A 3 12.57 -13.77 -18.58
C ASP A 3 11.66 -14.95 -18.18
N LYS A 4 11.83 -15.47 -16.98
CA LYS A 4 11.11 -16.65 -16.46
C LYS A 4 9.59 -16.38 -16.34
N TYR A 5 9.20 -15.12 -16.15
CA TYR A 5 7.80 -14.73 -15.90
C TYR A 5 7.28 -13.82 -17.02
N ALA A 6 6.01 -13.98 -17.35
CA ALA A 6 5.31 -13.10 -18.29
C ALA A 6 5.25 -11.66 -17.77
N THR A 7 5.19 -10.69 -18.65
CA THR A 7 5.13 -9.26 -18.29
C THR A 7 3.95 -8.96 -17.34
N SER A 8 2.77 -9.55 -17.59
CA SER A 8 1.60 -9.39 -16.73
C SER A 8 1.83 -9.93 -15.31
N ALA A 9 2.54 -11.05 -15.17
CA ALA A 9 2.90 -11.64 -13.88
C ALA A 9 3.89 -10.75 -13.10
N LYS A 10 4.90 -10.21 -13.78
CA LYS A 10 5.86 -9.25 -13.20
C LYS A 10 5.16 -7.98 -12.75
N SER A 11 4.31 -7.42 -13.59
CA SER A 11 3.53 -6.22 -13.24
C SER A 11 2.58 -6.47 -12.07
N ALA A 12 1.94 -7.64 -12.00
CA ALA A 12 1.08 -8.01 -10.87
C ALA A 12 1.86 -8.07 -9.56
N LEU A 13 3.04 -8.70 -9.54
CA LEU A 13 3.91 -8.73 -8.34
C LEU A 13 4.30 -7.31 -7.90
N MET A 14 4.66 -6.44 -8.85
CA MET A 14 5.01 -5.04 -8.56
C MET A 14 3.84 -4.27 -7.94
N VAL A 15 2.63 -4.42 -8.47
CA VAL A 15 1.42 -3.81 -7.91
C VAL A 15 1.18 -4.30 -6.49
N MET A 16 1.28 -5.61 -6.24
CA MET A 16 1.07 -6.18 -4.91
C MET A 16 2.14 -5.73 -3.91
N MET A 17 3.39 -5.59 -4.35
CA MET A 17 4.47 -5.03 -3.51
C MET A 17 4.16 -3.58 -3.12
N LEU A 18 3.71 -2.76 -4.08
CA LEU A 18 3.38 -1.35 -3.82
C LEU A 18 2.11 -1.18 -2.98
N ALA A 19 1.12 -2.06 -3.20
CA ALA A 19 -0.12 -2.06 -2.41
C ALA A 19 0.12 -2.49 -0.96
N ASN A 20 1.11 -3.36 -0.72
CA ASN A 20 1.47 -3.94 0.59
C ASN A 20 0.25 -4.53 1.35
N ARG A 21 -0.71 -5.06 0.63
CA ARG A 21 -1.94 -5.68 1.13
C ARG A 21 -2.40 -6.81 0.21
N GLU A 22 -3.46 -7.46 0.60
CA GLU A 22 -4.16 -8.40 -0.26
C GLU A 22 -4.84 -7.67 -1.42
N VAL A 23 -4.64 -8.18 -2.65
CA VAL A 23 -5.15 -7.58 -3.89
C VAL A 23 -6.04 -8.57 -4.62
N PRO A 24 -7.34 -8.29 -4.78
CA PRO A 24 -8.25 -9.12 -5.56
C PRO A 24 -7.91 -9.11 -7.05
N ASN A 25 -8.14 -10.23 -7.72
CA ASN A 25 -7.91 -10.35 -9.17
C ASN A 25 -8.75 -9.34 -9.98
N THR A 26 -9.92 -8.95 -9.47
CA THR A 26 -10.78 -7.91 -10.05
C THR A 26 -10.10 -6.54 -10.05
N GLU A 27 -9.46 -6.17 -8.93
CA GLU A 27 -8.73 -4.91 -8.81
C GLU A 27 -7.54 -4.84 -9.76
N LEU A 28 -6.74 -5.92 -9.87
CA LEU A 28 -5.66 -6.01 -10.86
C LEU A 28 -6.16 -5.70 -12.27
N LYS A 29 -7.34 -6.25 -12.63
CA LYS A 29 -7.94 -6.08 -13.95
C LYS A 29 -8.57 -4.69 -14.15
N GLU A 30 -9.33 -4.21 -13.18
CA GLU A 30 -10.13 -2.98 -13.32
C GLU A 30 -9.29 -1.72 -13.14
N THR A 31 -8.43 -1.70 -12.14
CA THR A 31 -7.61 -0.52 -11.81
C THR A 31 -6.32 -0.51 -12.63
N TYR A 32 -5.58 -1.62 -12.62
CA TYR A 32 -4.24 -1.69 -13.21
C TYR A 32 -4.21 -2.25 -14.64
N LYS A 33 -5.36 -2.70 -15.18
CA LYS A 33 -5.46 -3.32 -16.51
C LYS A 33 -4.56 -4.56 -16.67
N ILE A 34 -4.27 -5.26 -15.56
CA ILE A 34 -3.42 -6.45 -15.52
C ILE A 34 -4.30 -7.68 -15.43
N THR A 35 -4.12 -8.63 -16.35
CA THR A 35 -4.76 -9.94 -16.29
C THR A 35 -3.73 -10.98 -15.88
N LEU A 36 -3.84 -11.50 -14.66
CA LEU A 36 -3.02 -12.60 -14.16
C LEU A 36 -3.64 -13.92 -14.59
N LEU A 37 -3.04 -14.56 -15.59
CA LEU A 37 -3.53 -15.84 -16.12
C LEU A 37 -3.31 -16.98 -15.11
N PRO A 38 -4.18 -18.04 -15.11
CA PRO A 38 -4.04 -19.17 -14.19
C PRO A 38 -2.64 -19.79 -14.21
N LYS A 39 -2.08 -20.02 -15.39
CA LYS A 39 -0.73 -20.59 -15.55
C LYS A 39 0.36 -19.74 -14.90
N ASP A 40 0.25 -18.41 -15.02
CA ASP A 40 1.25 -17.48 -14.48
C ASP A 40 1.12 -17.40 -12.96
N ARG A 41 -0.11 -17.33 -12.44
CA ARG A 41 -0.41 -17.42 -11.01
C ARG A 41 0.16 -18.69 -10.38
N ASP A 42 -0.07 -19.85 -11.03
CA ASP A 42 0.37 -21.15 -10.51
C ASP A 42 1.91 -21.24 -10.47
N VAL A 43 2.60 -20.64 -11.45
CA VAL A 43 4.07 -20.52 -11.44
C VAL A 43 4.56 -19.65 -10.29
N LEU A 44 3.93 -18.48 -10.08
CA LEU A 44 4.30 -17.56 -9.00
C LEU A 44 4.08 -18.19 -7.61
N ASN A 45 2.96 -18.91 -7.41
CA ASN A 45 2.69 -19.64 -6.16
C ASN A 45 3.72 -20.76 -5.94
N ARG A 46 4.03 -21.56 -6.97
CA ARG A 46 5.03 -22.62 -6.89
C ARG A 46 6.41 -22.07 -6.52
N ASP A 47 6.79 -20.93 -7.07
CA ASP A 47 8.06 -20.28 -6.80
C ASP A 47 8.06 -19.49 -5.48
N LYS A 48 6.92 -19.50 -4.76
CA LYS A 48 6.71 -18.83 -3.47
C LYS A 48 6.92 -17.31 -3.55
N LEU A 49 6.57 -16.69 -4.67
CA LEU A 49 6.58 -15.23 -4.82
C LEU A 49 5.22 -14.62 -4.50
N LEU A 50 4.18 -15.44 -4.55
CA LEU A 50 2.79 -15.08 -4.39
C LEU A 50 2.07 -16.14 -3.57
N GLU A 51 1.15 -15.74 -2.72
CA GLU A 51 0.14 -16.60 -2.12
C GLU A 51 -1.22 -16.23 -2.68
N THR A 52 -2.01 -17.23 -3.06
CA THR A 52 -3.34 -17.03 -3.60
C THR A 52 -4.38 -17.74 -2.75
N LEU A 53 -5.32 -16.98 -2.22
CA LEU A 53 -6.51 -17.47 -1.55
C LEU A 53 -7.68 -17.46 -2.53
N LYS A 54 -8.55 -18.45 -2.42
CA LYS A 54 -9.79 -18.52 -3.19
C LYS A 54 -10.98 -18.30 -2.27
N GLU A 55 -11.66 -17.19 -2.44
CA GLU A 55 -12.89 -16.85 -1.74
C GLU A 55 -14.10 -16.93 -2.69
N GLY A 56 -14.83 -18.02 -2.62
CA GLY A 56 -15.93 -18.29 -3.53
C GLY A 56 -15.47 -18.33 -4.99
N ARG A 57 -15.86 -17.34 -5.79
CA ARG A 57 -15.45 -17.18 -7.20
C ARG A 57 -14.28 -16.23 -7.39
N ARG A 58 -13.79 -15.57 -6.32
CA ARG A 58 -12.72 -14.57 -6.38
C ARG A 58 -11.39 -15.20 -5.98
N PHE A 59 -10.34 -14.74 -6.62
CA PHE A 59 -8.96 -14.98 -6.20
C PHE A 59 -8.43 -13.70 -5.57
N ILE A 60 -7.82 -13.84 -4.40
CA ILE A 60 -7.16 -12.79 -3.66
C ILE A 60 -5.68 -13.16 -3.58
N HIS A 61 -4.81 -12.22 -3.83
CA HIS A 61 -3.38 -12.44 -3.94
C HIS A 61 -2.64 -11.61 -2.90
N ARG A 62 -1.64 -12.22 -2.28
CA ARG A 62 -0.72 -11.58 -1.35
C ARG A 62 0.71 -11.85 -1.81
N ILE A 63 1.53 -10.82 -1.88
CA ILE A 63 2.95 -10.98 -2.16
C ILE A 63 3.67 -11.53 -0.92
N THR A 64 4.66 -12.39 -1.12
CA THR A 64 5.52 -12.90 -0.05
C THR A 64 6.78 -12.05 0.08
N ASP A 65 7.53 -12.20 1.19
CA ASP A 65 8.85 -11.56 1.35
C ASP A 65 9.78 -11.91 0.19
N ARG A 66 9.78 -13.17 -0.23
CA ARG A 66 10.55 -13.60 -1.41
C ARG A 66 10.09 -12.93 -2.70
N GLY A 67 8.80 -12.66 -2.84
CA GLY A 67 8.23 -11.91 -3.95
C GLY A 67 8.69 -10.46 -3.94
N ILE A 68 8.74 -9.84 -2.77
CA ILE A 68 9.26 -8.47 -2.59
C ILE A 68 10.74 -8.42 -2.99
N ASP A 69 11.57 -9.32 -2.48
CA ASP A 69 12.99 -9.40 -2.82
C ASP A 69 13.22 -9.58 -4.33
N TRP A 70 12.39 -10.44 -4.95
CA TRP A 70 12.44 -10.63 -6.39
C TRP A 70 12.08 -9.34 -7.14
N CYS A 71 11.02 -8.63 -6.75
CA CYS A 71 10.62 -7.34 -7.34
C CYS A 71 11.75 -6.31 -7.22
N MET A 72 12.36 -6.20 -6.05
CA MET A 72 13.44 -5.25 -5.80
C MET A 72 14.66 -5.52 -6.69
N THR A 73 15.05 -6.79 -6.81
CA THR A 73 16.13 -7.21 -7.71
C THR A 73 15.78 -6.92 -9.16
N HIS A 74 14.57 -7.26 -9.57
CA HIS A 74 14.10 -7.04 -10.94
C HIS A 74 14.04 -5.56 -11.33
N LEU A 75 13.64 -4.66 -10.42
CA LEU A 75 13.65 -3.20 -10.66
C LEU A 75 15.04 -2.65 -11.01
N VAL A 76 16.09 -3.22 -10.44
CA VAL A 76 17.47 -2.78 -10.65
C VAL A 76 18.12 -3.45 -11.87
N GLU A 77 17.92 -4.78 -11.99
CA GLU A 77 18.67 -5.62 -12.93
C GLU A 77 17.96 -5.83 -14.26
N SER A 78 16.65 -5.51 -14.36
CA SER A 78 15.92 -5.74 -15.60
C SER A 78 16.45 -4.90 -16.76
N GLU A 79 16.62 -5.55 -17.91
CA GLU A 79 16.93 -4.87 -19.16
C GLU A 79 15.65 -4.38 -19.82
N LEU A 80 15.68 -3.16 -20.32
CA LEU A 80 14.58 -2.63 -21.12
C LEU A 80 14.56 -3.25 -22.51
N PRO A 81 13.37 -3.56 -23.06
CA PRO A 81 13.25 -3.98 -24.42
C PRO A 81 13.90 -2.96 -25.39
N PRO A 82 14.46 -3.40 -26.55
CA PRO A 82 15.17 -2.49 -27.45
C PRO A 82 14.34 -1.30 -27.97
N ARG A 83 13.01 -1.48 -28.03
CA ARG A 83 12.08 -0.48 -28.59
C ARG A 83 11.28 0.28 -27.53
N VAL A 84 11.89 0.66 -26.42
CA VAL A 84 11.23 1.54 -25.44
C VAL A 84 11.56 3.00 -25.69
N GLY A 85 10.59 3.87 -25.36
CA GLY A 85 10.76 5.32 -25.49
C GLY A 85 11.80 5.90 -24.52
N PRO A 86 12.26 7.14 -24.77
CA PRO A 86 13.26 7.81 -23.93
C PRO A 86 12.86 7.91 -22.47
N GLN A 87 11.59 8.19 -22.18
CA GLN A 87 11.07 8.32 -20.82
C GLN A 87 11.24 7.03 -20.01
N ALA A 88 10.96 5.87 -20.60
CA ALA A 88 11.13 4.59 -19.91
C ALA A 88 12.61 4.32 -19.57
N ARG A 89 13.53 4.73 -20.44
CA ARG A 89 15.00 4.63 -20.18
C ARG A 89 15.42 5.50 -19.01
N VAL A 90 14.93 6.75 -18.95
CA VAL A 90 15.22 7.67 -17.86
C VAL A 90 14.65 7.13 -16.54
N ASN A 91 13.38 6.65 -16.53
CA ASN A 91 12.76 6.07 -15.35
C ASN A 91 13.54 4.84 -14.84
N GLN A 92 13.99 3.97 -15.75
CA GLN A 92 14.81 2.81 -15.36
C GLN A 92 16.15 3.23 -14.74
N GLU A 93 16.79 4.24 -15.30
CA GLU A 93 18.06 4.75 -14.75
C GLU A 93 17.86 5.39 -13.38
N LEU A 94 16.75 6.10 -13.16
CA LEU A 94 16.37 6.61 -11.84
C LEU A 94 16.18 5.48 -10.83
N LEU A 95 15.44 4.43 -11.19
CA LEU A 95 15.23 3.27 -10.33
C LEU A 95 16.55 2.56 -9.98
N ARG A 96 17.45 2.39 -10.96
CA ARG A 96 18.78 1.79 -10.74
C ARG A 96 19.63 2.55 -9.72
N ARG A 97 19.43 3.86 -9.61
CA ARG A 97 20.15 4.70 -8.63
C ARG A 97 19.41 4.79 -7.30
N MET A 98 18.10 5.00 -7.33
CA MET A 98 17.31 5.24 -6.12
C MET A 98 17.13 3.99 -5.27
N VAL A 99 16.86 2.83 -5.90
CA VAL A 99 16.58 1.59 -5.17
C VAL A 99 17.78 1.14 -4.31
N PRO A 100 19.01 1.02 -4.85
CA PRO A 100 20.19 0.71 -4.02
C PRO A 100 20.44 1.77 -2.94
N PHE A 101 20.32 3.06 -3.29
CA PHE A 101 20.51 4.16 -2.33
C PHE A 101 19.55 4.08 -1.13
N LEU A 102 18.26 3.78 -1.35
CA LEU A 102 17.28 3.60 -0.28
C LEU A 102 17.52 2.31 0.51
N ARG A 103 17.91 1.22 -0.18
CA ARG A 103 18.26 -0.05 0.45
C ARG A 103 19.45 0.09 1.40
N ASP A 104 20.54 0.72 0.96
CA ASP A 104 21.75 0.89 1.75
C ASP A 104 21.53 1.74 3.02
N ARG A 105 20.49 2.56 3.02
CA ARG A 105 20.05 3.37 4.16
C ARG A 105 18.95 2.73 5.01
N GLY A 106 18.47 1.55 4.65
CA GLY A 106 17.34 0.89 5.32
C GLY A 106 15.99 1.56 5.11
N LEU A 107 15.89 2.56 4.22
CA LEU A 107 14.67 3.34 3.98
C LEU A 107 13.72 2.73 2.94
N LEU A 108 14.17 1.70 2.22
CA LEU A 108 13.41 1.14 1.10
C LEU A 108 12.09 0.50 1.54
N ALA A 109 12.13 -0.28 2.61
CA ALA A 109 10.94 -0.92 3.16
C ALA A 109 9.93 0.13 3.67
N GLU A 110 10.42 1.18 4.31
CA GLU A 110 9.58 2.30 4.76
C GLU A 110 8.96 3.05 3.57
N ALA A 111 9.76 3.35 2.53
CA ALA A 111 9.28 4.04 1.33
C ALA A 111 8.16 3.28 0.59
N ILE A 112 8.21 1.94 0.61
CA ILE A 112 7.19 1.08 0.00
C ILE A 112 5.96 0.98 0.89
N ARG A 113 6.14 0.70 2.19
CA ARG A 113 5.04 0.48 3.14
C ARG A 113 4.27 1.75 3.45
N SER A 114 4.95 2.87 3.68
CA SER A 114 4.28 4.12 4.07
C SER A 114 3.27 4.60 3.02
N ARG A 115 3.59 4.44 1.73
CA ARG A 115 2.68 4.84 0.66
C ARG A 115 1.48 3.89 0.53
N GLY A 116 1.71 2.58 0.72
CA GLY A 116 0.62 1.59 0.72
C GLY A 116 -0.35 1.81 1.87
N LEU A 117 0.16 2.11 3.06
CA LEU A 117 -0.66 2.36 4.25
C LEU A 117 -1.41 3.70 4.16
N GLU A 118 -0.80 4.74 3.62
CA GLU A 118 -1.47 6.02 3.37
C GLU A 118 -2.65 5.84 2.41
N GLU A 119 -2.46 5.13 1.31
CA GLU A 119 -3.51 4.86 0.32
C GLU A 119 -4.64 4.02 0.94
N LEU A 120 -4.30 3.02 1.76
CA LEU A 120 -5.29 2.22 2.48
C LEU A 120 -6.08 3.07 3.48
N ILE A 121 -5.43 3.96 4.22
CA ILE A 121 -6.10 4.90 5.13
C ILE A 121 -7.08 5.79 4.36
N ARG A 122 -6.68 6.34 3.20
CA ARG A 122 -7.55 7.16 2.33
C ARG A 122 -8.75 6.37 1.84
N GLN A 123 -8.54 5.16 1.36
CA GLN A 123 -9.61 4.30 0.88
C GLN A 123 -10.63 4.00 1.99
N VAL A 124 -10.15 3.55 3.16
CA VAL A 124 -11.02 3.25 4.31
C VAL A 124 -11.76 4.50 4.80
N TYR A 125 -11.10 5.66 4.78
CA TYR A 125 -11.74 6.92 5.13
C TYR A 125 -12.91 7.25 4.20
N LEU A 126 -12.72 7.15 2.87
CA LEU A 126 -13.76 7.40 1.87
C LEU A 126 -14.91 6.38 1.91
N GLU A 127 -14.63 5.14 2.33
CA GLU A 127 -15.68 4.12 2.54
C GLU A 127 -16.53 4.38 3.79
N LEU A 128 -15.99 5.09 4.78
CA LEU A 128 -16.64 5.33 6.08
C LEU A 128 -17.31 6.69 6.19
N GLY A 129 -16.80 7.68 5.45
CA GLY A 129 -17.29 9.04 5.39
C GLY A 129 -18.21 9.27 4.19
N ASP A 130 -18.95 10.38 4.21
CA ASP A 130 -19.81 10.81 3.11
C ASP A 130 -19.02 11.57 2.01
N GLY A 131 -17.70 11.66 2.15
CA GLY A 131 -16.79 12.34 1.21
C GLY A 131 -15.56 12.93 1.89
N TYR A 132 -14.85 13.80 1.15
CA TYR A 132 -13.75 14.58 1.70
C TYR A 132 -14.24 15.60 2.75
N GLN A 133 -13.36 15.93 3.71
CA GLN A 133 -13.63 16.88 4.80
C GLN A 133 -14.70 16.41 5.82
N ASP A 134 -15.18 15.16 5.72
CA ASP A 134 -16.04 14.58 6.75
C ASP A 134 -15.21 14.11 7.95
N TRP A 135 -15.78 14.20 9.16
CA TRP A 135 -15.09 13.79 10.37
C TRP A 135 -15.36 12.31 10.69
N VAL A 136 -14.37 11.45 10.41
CA VAL A 136 -14.45 10.02 10.67
C VAL A 136 -13.63 9.65 11.92
N ARG A 137 -14.21 8.80 12.79
CA ARG A 137 -13.52 8.33 14.01
C ARG A 137 -12.40 7.36 13.69
N LEU A 138 -11.24 7.55 14.32
CA LEU A 138 -10.10 6.63 14.22
C LEU A 138 -10.47 5.21 14.69
N ALA A 139 -11.37 5.09 15.67
CA ALA A 139 -11.91 3.80 16.11
C ALA A 139 -12.64 3.01 15.01
N LYS A 140 -13.17 3.68 13.97
CA LYS A 140 -13.77 3.02 12.81
C LYS A 140 -12.75 2.69 11.72
N ILE A 141 -11.70 3.52 11.58
CA ILE A 141 -10.67 3.38 10.54
C ILE A 141 -9.71 2.25 10.90
N ARG A 142 -9.10 2.28 12.10
CA ARG A 142 -8.04 1.34 12.50
C ARG A 142 -8.37 -0.14 12.31
N PRO A 143 -9.58 -0.65 12.68
CA PRO A 143 -9.91 -2.06 12.48
C PRO A 143 -9.98 -2.52 11.03
N ARG A 144 -10.03 -1.57 10.07
CA ARG A 144 -10.11 -1.83 8.62
C ARG A 144 -8.78 -1.70 7.89
N LEU A 145 -7.68 -1.48 8.63
CA LEU A 145 -6.34 -1.32 8.07
C LEU A 145 -5.56 -2.66 7.98
N ASP A 146 -6.26 -3.75 7.72
CA ASP A 146 -5.69 -5.08 7.43
C ASP A 146 -4.65 -5.56 8.46
N GLY A 147 -4.85 -5.20 9.75
CA GLY A 147 -3.94 -5.58 10.84
C GLY A 147 -2.62 -4.81 10.86
N ALA A 148 -2.55 -3.65 10.18
CA ALA A 148 -1.38 -2.78 10.25
C ALA A 148 -1.02 -2.44 11.72
N ASP A 149 0.29 -2.41 12.01
CA ASP A 149 0.78 -2.09 13.33
C ASP A 149 0.36 -0.68 13.76
N ARG A 150 0.03 -0.53 15.04
CA ARG A 150 -0.46 0.75 15.59
C ARG A 150 0.55 1.87 15.42
N GLU A 151 1.81 1.61 15.69
CA GLU A 151 2.87 2.61 15.62
C GLU A 151 3.09 3.04 14.17
N GLU A 152 3.05 2.10 13.23
CA GLU A 152 3.15 2.38 11.79
C GLU A 152 1.97 3.23 11.28
N VAL A 153 0.75 2.94 11.76
CA VAL A 153 -0.44 3.76 11.46
C VAL A 153 -0.30 5.16 12.03
N ASP A 154 0.15 5.30 13.28
CA ASP A 154 0.36 6.59 13.94
C ASP A 154 1.40 7.44 13.22
N GLU A 155 2.53 6.86 12.83
CA GLU A 155 3.56 7.54 12.04
C GLU A 155 3.03 8.00 10.67
N THR A 156 2.25 7.15 10.00
CA THR A 156 1.66 7.48 8.69
C THR A 156 0.66 8.62 8.82
N LEU A 157 -0.22 8.59 9.82
CA LEU A 157 -1.15 9.68 10.10
C LEU A 157 -0.43 10.99 10.39
N LEU A 158 0.67 10.95 11.17
CA LEU A 158 1.49 12.14 11.46
C LEU A 158 2.16 12.69 10.19
N LYS A 159 2.64 11.82 9.29
CA LYS A 159 3.18 12.22 7.97
C LYS A 159 2.10 12.91 7.13
N MET A 160 0.89 12.35 7.08
CA MET A 160 -0.25 12.92 6.36
C MET A 160 -0.69 14.29 6.93
N VAL A 161 -0.63 14.47 8.25
CA VAL A 161 -0.87 15.79 8.88
C VAL A 161 0.21 16.79 8.51
N LYS A 162 1.48 16.38 8.54
CA LYS A 162 2.61 17.26 8.17
C LYS A 162 2.58 17.67 6.70
N SER A 163 2.10 16.82 5.80
CA SER A 163 1.93 17.14 4.38
C SER A 163 0.71 18.03 4.10
N GLY A 164 -0.12 18.31 5.12
CA GLY A 164 -1.32 19.14 4.99
C GLY A 164 -2.50 18.43 4.32
N THR A 165 -2.42 17.14 4.09
CA THR A 165 -3.48 16.35 3.43
C THR A 165 -4.53 15.82 4.41
N THR A 166 -4.26 15.87 5.71
CA THR A 166 -5.11 15.29 6.76
C THR A 166 -5.13 16.16 8.00
N HIS A 167 -6.29 16.24 8.62
CA HIS A 167 -6.50 16.90 9.90
C HIS A 167 -6.89 15.88 10.96
N LEU A 168 -6.33 16.05 12.17
CA LEU A 168 -6.66 15.24 13.35
C LEU A 168 -7.12 16.16 14.48
N VAL A 169 -8.31 15.92 15.01
CA VAL A 169 -8.88 16.74 16.07
C VAL A 169 -9.41 15.90 17.24
N PRO A 170 -9.45 16.45 18.46
CA PRO A 170 -10.17 15.84 19.56
C PRO A 170 -11.68 15.86 19.25
N ASP A 171 -12.41 14.85 19.71
CA ASP A 171 -13.88 14.94 19.71
C ASP A 171 -14.30 15.90 20.85
N SER A 172 -15.02 16.95 20.51
CA SER A 172 -15.51 17.95 21.46
C SER A 172 -16.52 17.37 22.45
N ASN A 173 -17.26 16.34 22.04
CA ASN A 173 -18.22 15.66 22.90
C ASN A 173 -17.60 14.46 23.63
N ARG A 174 -16.81 14.74 24.65
CA ARG A 174 -16.12 13.70 25.45
C ARG A 174 -17.06 12.70 26.13
N LYS A 175 -18.34 13.04 26.29
CA LYS A 175 -19.34 12.16 26.95
C LYS A 175 -19.79 10.99 26.07
N VAL A 176 -19.60 11.07 24.76
CA VAL A 176 -19.97 10.02 23.81
C VAL A 176 -18.79 9.16 23.37
N LEU A 177 -17.60 9.44 23.87
CA LEU A 177 -16.41 8.64 23.61
C LEU A 177 -16.54 7.27 24.31
N THR A 178 -16.26 6.23 23.55
CA THR A 178 -16.21 4.84 24.03
C THR A 178 -14.77 4.45 24.39
N GLU A 179 -14.60 3.30 25.05
CA GLU A 179 -13.27 2.72 25.28
C GLU A 179 -12.51 2.49 23.96
N ALA A 180 -13.22 2.10 22.89
CA ALA A 180 -12.65 1.95 21.56
C ALA A 180 -12.13 3.27 20.99
N ASP A 181 -12.84 4.39 21.22
CA ASP A 181 -12.40 5.72 20.79
C ASP A 181 -11.13 6.15 21.52
N HIS A 182 -11.06 5.91 22.85
CA HIS A 182 -9.85 6.19 23.63
C HIS A 182 -8.68 5.29 23.21
N ALA A 183 -8.93 3.99 22.99
CA ALA A 183 -7.91 3.06 22.55
C ALA A 183 -7.38 3.39 21.14
N ALA A 184 -8.22 3.93 20.26
CA ALA A 184 -7.84 4.29 18.90
C ALA A 184 -7.22 5.69 18.75
N ALA A 185 -7.31 6.54 19.78
CA ALA A 185 -6.81 7.91 19.71
C ALA A 185 -5.29 7.97 19.48
N ILE A 186 -4.85 9.01 18.77
CA ILE A 186 -3.45 9.36 18.63
C ILE A 186 -3.15 10.61 19.48
N ARG A 187 -2.03 10.56 20.22
CA ARG A 187 -1.65 11.67 21.11
C ARG A 187 -0.71 12.64 20.41
N ILE A 188 -1.18 13.87 20.21
CA ILE A 188 -0.42 14.94 19.56
C ILE A 188 -0.43 16.17 20.45
N GLY A 189 0.76 16.71 20.78
CA GLY A 189 0.87 17.91 21.60
C GLY A 189 0.24 17.78 22.99
N GLY A 190 0.24 16.54 23.54
CA GLY A 190 -0.35 16.28 24.86
C GLY A 190 -1.87 16.08 24.87
N GLU A 191 -2.53 16.14 23.72
CA GLU A 191 -3.97 15.98 23.56
C GLU A 191 -4.31 14.77 22.68
N ASP A 192 -5.35 14.00 23.06
CA ASP A 192 -5.81 12.83 22.35
C ASP A 192 -6.73 13.26 21.18
N LYS A 193 -6.36 12.84 19.96
CA LYS A 193 -7.10 13.10 18.73
C LYS A 193 -7.92 11.87 18.34
N HIS A 194 -9.21 12.05 18.14
CA HIS A 194 -10.18 10.96 17.94
C HIS A 194 -10.76 10.93 16.53
N LEU A 195 -10.76 12.08 15.86
CA LEU A 195 -11.41 12.30 14.57
C LEU A 195 -10.36 12.65 13.51
N MET A 196 -10.60 12.17 12.31
CA MET A 196 -9.77 12.43 11.14
C MET A 196 -10.63 13.01 10.00
N ALA A 197 -10.09 13.98 9.28
CA ALA A 197 -10.63 14.46 8.00
C ALA A 197 -9.50 14.53 6.97
N ILE A 198 -9.80 14.20 5.71
CA ILE A 198 -8.87 14.29 4.58
C ILE A 198 -9.33 15.40 3.65
N GLU A 199 -8.38 16.25 3.21
CA GLU A 199 -8.61 17.27 2.20
C GLU A 199 -8.72 16.67 0.80
N GLU A 200 -9.54 17.28 -0.04
CA GLU A 200 -9.57 16.98 -1.48
C GLU A 200 -8.28 17.51 -2.12
N SER A 201 -7.52 16.62 -2.79
CA SER A 201 -6.22 16.97 -3.40
C SER A 201 -6.38 17.48 -4.82
#